data_26c743a2c4c6a237f0ca12354449aa29
#
_entry.id   26c743a2c4c6a237f0ca12354449aa29
#
_cell.length_a   1.000
_cell.length_b   1.000
_cell.length_c   1.000
_cell.angle_alpha   90.00
_cell.angle_beta   90.00
_cell.angle_gamma   90.00
#
_symmetry.space_group_name_H-M   'P 1'
#
loop_
_entity.id
_entity.type
_entity.pdbx_description
1 polymer ?
#
loop_
_entity_poly.entity_id
_entity_poly.type
_entity_poly.pdbx_seq_one_letter_code
_entity_poly.pdbx_strand_id
1 'polypeptide(L)' 'MTNSELALAPMHRLCKKAGAERVSEAAAKKLAKKLYGIGLKIAKEALAFAMHAGRKTIKAKDIEIAKKKVMEK' A
#
# COMPACT_ATOMS: atom_id res chain seq x y z
N MET A 1 3.35 -12.26 -5.73
CA MET A 1 3.34 -11.08 -5.61
C MET A 1 3.67 -10.39 -4.36
N THR A 2 2.84 -10.41 -3.36
CA THR A 2 3.09 -9.64 -2.18
C THR A 2 4.31 -10.08 -1.43
N ASN A 3 4.76 -11.30 -1.66
CA ASN A 3 5.89 -11.81 -0.91
C ASN A 3 7.14 -11.89 -1.70
N SER A 4 7.20 -11.18 -2.78
CA SER A 4 8.39 -11.26 -3.59
C SER A 4 9.54 -10.65 -2.80
N GLU A 5 10.71 -11.15 -3.07
CA GLU A 5 11.89 -10.64 -2.41
C GLU A 5 12.14 -9.19 -2.73
N LEU A 6 11.61 -8.74 -3.84
CA LEU A 6 11.75 -7.34 -4.21
C LEU A 6 11.05 -6.43 -3.21
N ALA A 7 10.01 -6.93 -2.55
CA ALA A 7 9.28 -6.12 -1.59
C ALA A 7 9.92 -6.14 -0.21
N LEU A 8 10.78 -7.11 0.06
CA LEU A 8 11.35 -7.25 1.40
C LEU A 8 12.37 -6.18 1.73
N ALA A 9 13.24 -5.86 0.77
CA ALA A 9 14.27 -4.87 1.03
C ALA A 9 13.68 -3.51 1.38
N PRO A 10 12.70 -2.99 0.65
CA PRO A 10 12.08 -1.73 1.06
C PRO A 10 11.42 -1.81 2.43
N MET A 11 10.87 -2.99 2.78
CA MET A 11 10.25 -3.12 4.08
C MET A 11 11.27 -3.06 5.21
N HIS A 12 12.42 -3.68 4.98
CA HIS A 12 13.51 -3.58 5.95
C HIS A 12 13.93 -2.13 6.15
N ARG A 13 14.08 -1.42 5.05
CA ARG A 13 14.48 -0.02 5.13
C ARG A 13 13.44 0.82 5.85
N LEU A 14 12.18 0.53 5.58
CA LEU A 14 11.10 1.27 6.22
C LEU A 14 11.13 1.09 7.72
N CYS A 15 11.31 -0.15 8.17
CA CYS A 15 11.36 -0.41 9.60
C CYS A 15 12.57 0.25 10.24
N LYS A 16 13.69 0.26 9.53
CA LYS A 16 14.87 0.91 10.07
C LYS A 16 14.68 2.41 10.18
N LYS A 17 14.00 2.98 9.23
CA LYS A 17 13.67 4.38 9.28
C LYS A 17 12.80 4.70 10.47
N ALA A 18 11.98 3.76 10.87
CA ALA A 18 11.12 3.94 12.04
C ALA A 18 11.88 3.79 13.34
N GLY A 19 13.14 3.37 13.28
CA GLY A 19 13.95 3.26 14.46
C GLY A 19 14.34 1.85 14.86
N ALA A 20 13.95 0.85 14.10
CA ALA A 20 14.26 -0.52 14.46
C ALA A 20 15.73 -0.82 14.18
N GLU A 21 16.38 -1.48 15.13
CA GLU A 21 17.75 -1.88 14.94
C GLU A 21 17.86 -3.08 14.04
N ARG A 22 16.94 -3.98 14.16
CA ARG A 22 16.91 -5.19 13.36
C ARG A 22 15.50 -5.49 12.95
N VAL A 23 15.35 -6.15 11.83
CA VAL A 23 14.04 -6.50 11.31
C VAL A 23 14.12 -7.92 10.81
N SER A 24 13.32 -8.82 11.37
CA SER A 24 13.34 -10.18 10.91
C SER A 24 12.69 -10.27 9.55
N GLU A 25 13.03 -11.32 8.82
CA GLU A 25 12.45 -11.53 7.51
C GLU A 25 10.95 -11.74 7.62
N ALA A 26 10.54 -12.46 8.66
CA ALA A 26 9.12 -12.70 8.87
C ALA A 26 8.37 -11.39 9.10
N ALA A 27 8.98 -10.47 9.84
CA ALA A 27 8.35 -9.17 10.07
C ALA A 27 8.23 -8.38 8.78
N ALA A 28 9.27 -8.41 7.97
CA ALA A 28 9.23 -7.69 6.69
C ALA A 28 8.15 -8.26 5.78
N LYS A 29 8.03 -9.59 5.75
CA LYS A 29 7.00 -10.22 4.94
C LYS A 29 5.62 -9.85 5.41
N LYS A 30 5.42 -9.83 6.71
CA LYS A 30 4.12 -9.48 7.27
C LYS A 30 3.75 -8.05 6.95
N LEU A 31 4.72 -7.16 7.06
CA LEU A 31 4.48 -5.76 6.74
C LEU A 31 4.14 -5.59 5.27
N ALA A 32 4.87 -6.27 4.40
CA ALA A 32 4.60 -6.19 2.96
C ALA A 32 3.19 -6.65 2.65
N LYS A 33 2.78 -7.75 3.29
CA LYS A 33 1.46 -8.28 3.05
C LYS A 33 0.38 -7.30 3.51
N LYS A 34 0.59 -6.68 4.66
CA LYS A 34 -0.37 -5.72 5.17
C LYS A 34 -0.49 -4.51 4.27
N LEU A 35 0.65 -4.00 3.81
CA LEU A 35 0.64 -2.84 2.94
C LEU A 35 0.00 -3.17 1.60
N TYR A 36 0.26 -4.39 1.10
CA TYR A 36 -0.37 -4.81 -0.14
C TYR A 36 -1.89 -4.81 0.00
N GLY A 37 -2.38 -5.34 1.12
CA GLY A 37 -3.82 -5.40 1.34
C GLY A 37 -4.46 -4.02 1.41
N ILE A 38 -3.83 -3.12 2.14
CA ILE A 38 -4.34 -1.76 2.24
C ILE A 38 -4.26 -1.07 0.89
N GLY A 39 -3.14 -1.25 0.19
CA GLY A 39 -2.97 -0.65 -1.11
C GLY A 39 -4.00 -1.13 -2.11
N LEU A 40 -4.33 -2.41 -2.05
CA LEU A 40 -5.33 -2.96 -2.94
C LEU A 40 -6.70 -2.34 -2.69
N LYS A 41 -7.05 -2.18 -1.42
CA LYS A 41 -8.33 -1.56 -1.09
C LYS A 41 -8.38 -0.12 -1.59
N ILE A 42 -7.30 0.61 -1.39
CA ILE A 42 -7.25 1.99 -1.86
C ILE A 42 -7.34 2.03 -3.38
N ALA A 43 -6.63 1.12 -4.04
CA ALA A 43 -6.64 1.10 -5.50
C ALA A 43 -8.03 0.80 -6.05
N LYS A 44 -8.74 -0.12 -5.42
CA LYS A 44 -10.09 -0.44 -5.89
C LYS A 44 -11.03 0.74 -5.75
N GLU A 45 -10.94 1.45 -4.64
CA GLU A 45 -11.77 2.64 -4.46
C GLU A 45 -11.37 3.72 -5.44
N ALA A 46 -10.08 3.89 -5.65
CA ALA A 46 -9.61 4.91 -6.57
C ALA A 46 -10.09 4.61 -7.99
N LEU A 47 -10.07 3.34 -8.37
CA LEU A 47 -10.56 2.96 -9.68
C LEU A 47 -12.03 3.29 -9.83
N ALA A 48 -12.81 3.05 -8.79
CA ALA A 48 -14.22 3.37 -8.84
C ALA A 48 -14.44 4.86 -9.06
N PHE A 49 -13.66 5.70 -8.38
CA PHE A 49 -13.77 7.14 -8.60
C PHE A 49 -13.38 7.53 -10.03
N ALA A 50 -12.30 6.92 -10.52
CA ALA A 50 -11.84 7.23 -11.88
C ALA A 50 -12.90 6.84 -12.89
N MET A 51 -13.48 5.66 -12.75
CA MET A 51 -14.48 5.20 -13.69
C MET A 51 -15.74 6.04 -13.61
N HIS A 52 -16.08 6.48 -12.41
CA HIS A 52 -17.23 7.35 -12.25
C HIS A 52 -17.04 8.65 -13.01
N ALA A 53 -15.80 9.07 -13.14
CA ALA A 53 -15.47 10.27 -13.90
C ALA A 53 -15.22 9.98 -15.38
N GLY A 54 -15.49 8.76 -15.82
CA GLY A 54 -15.33 8.41 -17.22
C GLY A 54 -13.89 8.13 -17.61
N ARG A 55 -13.02 7.83 -16.65
CA ARG A 55 -11.63 7.58 -16.95
C ARG A 55 -11.26 6.15 -16.63
N LYS A 56 -10.23 5.66 -17.29
CA LYS A 56 -9.67 4.36 -16.97
C LYS A 56 -8.34 4.48 -16.27
N THR A 57 -7.85 5.68 -16.13
CA THR A 57 -6.58 5.94 -15.47
C THR A 57 -6.82 6.45 -14.07
N ILE A 58 -6.16 5.82 -13.11
CA ILE A 58 -6.22 6.28 -11.73
C ILE A 58 -5.21 7.41 -11.58
N LYS A 59 -5.67 8.54 -11.07
CA LYS A 59 -4.79 9.67 -10.87
C LYS A 59 -4.52 9.88 -9.38
N ALA A 60 -3.55 10.73 -9.11
CA ALA A 60 -3.16 10.98 -7.72
C ALA A 60 -4.32 11.42 -6.85
N LYS A 61 -5.18 12.25 -7.37
CA LYS A 61 -6.28 12.71 -6.55
C LYS A 61 -7.28 11.61 -6.25
N ASP A 62 -7.41 10.63 -7.15
CA ASP A 62 -8.27 9.49 -6.88
C ASP A 62 -7.73 8.71 -5.70
N ILE A 63 -6.42 8.55 -5.64
CA ILE A 63 -5.77 7.86 -4.55
C ILE A 63 -5.99 8.61 -3.23
N GLU A 64 -5.86 9.92 -3.26
CA GLU A 64 -6.03 10.69 -2.05
C GLU A 64 -7.43 10.61 -1.48
N ILE A 65 -8.42 10.69 -2.35
CA ILE A 65 -9.79 10.56 -1.91
C ILE A 65 -10.06 9.15 -1.39
N ALA A 66 -9.59 8.16 -2.14
CA ALA A 66 -9.79 6.77 -1.76
C ALA A 66 -9.11 6.44 -0.44
N LYS A 67 -7.93 7.00 -0.23
CA LYS A 67 -7.20 6.75 1.01
C LYS A 67 -8.00 7.23 2.20
N LYS A 68 -8.58 8.39 2.10
CA LYS A 68 -9.39 8.90 3.17
C LYS A 68 -10.54 7.99 3.49
N LYS A 69 -11.22 7.52 2.45
CA LYS A 69 -12.37 6.67 2.65
C LYS A 69 -12.00 5.33 3.28
N VAL A 70 -10.91 4.76 2.83
CA VAL A 70 -10.50 3.44 3.31
C VAL A 70 -9.93 3.49 4.71
N MET A 71 -9.16 4.51 5.00
CA MET A 71 -8.45 4.57 6.26
C MET A 71 -9.16 5.32 7.36
N GLU A 72 -10.28 5.88 7.04
CA GLU A 72 -11.00 6.64 7.99
C GLU A 72 -11.96 5.83 8.75
N LYS A 73 -11.76 4.90 9.40
CA LYS A 73 -12.73 4.10 10.07
C LYS A 73 -12.58 4.07 11.56
#